data_07f5c0106f9fd7ac2bb8a562c2c9b85e
#
_entry.id   07f5c0106f9fd7ac2bb8a562c2c9b85e
#
_cell.length_a   1.000
_cell.length_b   1.000
_cell.length_c   1.000
_cell.angle_alpha   90.00
_cell.angle_beta   90.00
_cell.angle_gamma   90.00
#
_symmetry.space_group_name_H-M   'P 1'
#
loop_
_entity.id
_entity.type
_entity.pdbx_description
1 polymer ?
#
loop_
_entity_poly.entity_id
_entity_poly.type
_entity_poly.pdbx_seq_one_letter_code
_entity_poly.pdbx_strand_id
1 'polypeptide(L)'
;MKRITTLQIQERKERDEQIVMLTAYDALSASLAEQAGIDFLLVGDSLGMVVLGYDSTVPVTIEDIIHHTKPVIASTSTAHVVADMPFGTYQSGWQDAMKNATRIMKETGASSVKLEGGVRIAETVKKLVESGIPVMGHIGLTPQSVNTLGGHKIQGKTPRSAVKLISDAKSLEEAGAFSIVLETIP
;
A
#
# COMPACT_ATOMS: atom_id res chain seq x y z
N MET A 1 6.16 -12.77 19.43
CA MET A 1 7.20 -11.96 18.74
C MET A 1 6.56 -10.64 18.29
N LYS A 2 7.34 -9.59 18.13
CA LYS A 2 6.81 -8.28 17.69
C LYS A 2 6.90 -8.19 16.17
N ARG A 3 5.87 -7.62 15.50
CA ARG A 3 5.87 -7.42 14.04
C ARG A 3 7.05 -6.55 13.60
N ILE A 4 7.54 -6.80 12.39
CA ILE A 4 8.57 -5.98 11.74
C ILE A 4 8.07 -4.54 11.67
N THR A 5 8.92 -3.61 12.11
CA THR A 5 8.62 -2.17 12.16
C THR A 5 9.24 -1.44 10.96
N THR A 6 8.76 -0.24 10.66
CA THR A 6 9.33 0.60 9.60
C THR A 6 10.80 0.96 9.85
N LEU A 7 11.23 1.08 11.10
CA LEU A 7 12.66 1.29 11.45
C LEU A 7 13.52 0.08 11.05
N GLN A 8 13.08 -1.13 11.37
CA GLN A 8 13.79 -2.35 10.95
C GLN A 8 13.85 -2.52 9.44
N ILE A 9 12.83 -2.05 8.71
CA ILE A 9 12.82 -2.01 7.26
C ILE A 9 13.92 -1.09 6.74
N GLN A 10 14.02 0.11 7.31
CA GLN A 10 15.05 1.08 6.94
C GLN A 10 16.45 0.56 7.26
N GLU A 11 16.66 -0.03 8.42
CA GLU A 11 17.93 -0.67 8.80
C GLU A 11 18.35 -1.78 7.83
N ARG A 12 17.38 -2.60 7.34
CA ARG A 12 17.65 -3.64 6.34
C ARG A 12 18.05 -3.04 4.99
N LYS A 13 17.39 -1.97 4.56
CA LYS A 13 17.78 -1.22 3.36
C LYS A 13 19.21 -0.69 3.47
N GLU A 14 19.61 -0.14 4.61
CA GLU A 14 20.98 0.35 4.85
C GLU A 14 22.02 -0.76 4.80
N ARG A 15 21.62 -2.01 5.09
CA ARG A 15 22.46 -3.21 4.99
C ARG A 15 22.38 -3.94 3.64
N ASP A 16 21.67 -3.36 2.67
CA ASP A 16 21.43 -3.96 1.34
C ASP A 16 20.72 -5.34 1.42
N GLU A 17 19.92 -5.56 2.47
CA GLU A 17 19.14 -6.76 2.66
C GLU A 17 17.80 -6.66 1.90
N GLN A 18 17.56 -7.64 1.02
CA GLN A 18 16.29 -7.69 0.29
C GLN A 18 15.12 -7.99 1.22
N ILE A 19 13.99 -7.36 0.94
CA ILE A 19 12.73 -7.54 1.66
C ILE A 19 11.72 -8.11 0.67
N VAL A 20 11.06 -9.21 1.05
CA VAL A 20 10.07 -9.86 0.19
C VAL A 20 8.67 -9.51 0.66
N MET A 21 7.83 -9.06 -0.27
CA MET A 21 6.41 -8.77 -0.02
C MET A 21 5.53 -9.64 -0.92
N LEU A 22 4.50 -10.24 -0.32
CA LEU A 22 3.43 -10.97 -1.03
C LEU A 22 2.06 -10.43 -0.67
N THR A 23 1.11 -10.57 -1.58
CA THR A 23 -0.31 -10.37 -1.27
C THR A 23 -0.87 -11.55 -0.48
N ALA A 24 -1.74 -11.25 0.49
CA ALA A 24 -2.50 -12.25 1.22
C ALA A 24 -3.87 -11.67 1.58
N TYR A 25 -4.93 -12.47 1.42
CA TYR A 25 -6.30 -11.99 1.60
C TYR A 25 -7.11 -12.80 2.62
N ASP A 26 -6.50 -13.82 3.22
CA ASP A 26 -7.11 -14.73 4.19
C ASP A 26 -6.07 -15.29 5.18
N ALA A 27 -6.56 -15.99 6.21
CA ALA A 27 -5.72 -16.56 7.25
C ALA A 27 -4.76 -17.66 6.76
N LEU A 28 -5.21 -18.48 5.81
CA LEU A 28 -4.39 -19.59 5.33
C LEU A 28 -3.21 -19.10 4.49
N SER A 29 -3.47 -18.25 3.49
CA SER A 29 -2.42 -17.69 2.64
C SER A 29 -1.43 -16.87 3.44
N ALA A 30 -1.89 -16.07 4.39
CA ALA A 30 -1.04 -15.26 5.25
C ALA A 30 -0.14 -16.11 6.15
N SER A 31 -0.69 -17.14 6.79
CA SER A 31 0.07 -18.07 7.64
C SER A 31 1.15 -18.82 6.86
N LEU A 32 0.82 -19.31 5.66
CA LEU A 32 1.79 -19.99 4.80
C LEU A 32 2.91 -19.07 4.34
N ALA A 33 2.58 -17.84 3.95
CA ALA A 33 3.57 -16.84 3.57
C ALA A 33 4.51 -16.50 4.73
N GLU A 34 3.99 -16.27 5.95
CA GLU A 34 4.83 -16.00 7.11
C GLU A 34 5.73 -17.18 7.48
N GLN A 35 5.22 -18.43 7.41
CA GLN A 35 6.03 -19.64 7.62
C GLN A 35 7.12 -19.81 6.56
N ALA A 36 6.90 -19.34 5.34
CA ALA A 36 7.90 -19.30 4.28
C ALA A 36 8.95 -18.18 4.45
N GLY A 37 8.85 -17.36 5.50
CA GLY A 37 9.79 -16.30 5.79
C GLY A 37 9.52 -14.98 5.06
N ILE A 38 8.28 -14.77 4.61
CA ILE A 38 7.90 -13.50 3.96
C ILE A 38 7.82 -12.38 5.00
N ASP A 39 8.50 -11.29 4.72
CA ASP A 39 8.62 -10.14 5.62
C ASP A 39 7.38 -9.24 5.62
N PHE A 40 6.76 -9.07 4.44
CA PHE A 40 5.63 -8.18 4.23
C PHE A 40 4.44 -8.91 3.65
N LEU A 41 3.26 -8.60 4.17
CA LEU A 41 1.99 -9.03 3.61
C LEU A 41 1.18 -7.80 3.19
N LEU A 42 0.70 -7.80 1.95
CA LEU A 42 -0.17 -6.76 1.41
C LEU A 42 -1.59 -7.28 1.32
N VAL A 43 -2.50 -6.63 2.01
CA VAL A 43 -3.94 -6.77 1.74
C VAL A 43 -4.32 -5.68 0.76
N GLY A 44 -4.12 -6.00 -0.52
CA GLY A 44 -4.33 -5.07 -1.63
C GLY A 44 -5.78 -5.01 -2.10
N ASP A 45 -6.20 -3.88 -2.67
CA ASP A 45 -7.52 -3.75 -3.30
C ASP A 45 -7.68 -4.60 -4.57
N SER A 46 -6.58 -5.18 -5.08
CA SER A 46 -6.61 -6.29 -6.05
C SER A 46 -7.46 -7.49 -5.60
N LEU A 47 -7.76 -7.60 -4.28
CA LEU A 47 -8.75 -8.57 -3.78
C LEU A 47 -10.10 -8.47 -4.51
N GLY A 48 -10.48 -7.28 -4.94
CA GLY A 48 -11.69 -7.06 -5.72
C GLY A 48 -11.72 -7.92 -6.97
N MET A 49 -10.60 -7.99 -7.68
CA MET A 49 -10.48 -8.77 -8.92
C MET A 49 -10.24 -10.26 -8.66
N VAL A 50 -9.32 -10.59 -7.73
CA VAL A 50 -8.85 -11.99 -7.58
C VAL A 50 -9.66 -12.80 -6.58
N VAL A 51 -10.42 -12.15 -5.70
CA VAL A 51 -11.23 -12.81 -4.67
C VAL A 51 -12.73 -12.56 -4.86
N LEU A 52 -13.11 -11.28 -5.10
CA LEU A 52 -14.52 -10.89 -5.21
C LEU A 52 -15.08 -10.98 -6.63
N GLY A 53 -14.22 -11.16 -7.66
CA GLY A 53 -14.62 -11.31 -9.06
C GLY A 53 -15.06 -10.02 -9.75
N TYR A 54 -14.60 -8.85 -9.26
CA TYR A 54 -14.84 -7.57 -9.91
C TYR A 54 -13.93 -7.39 -11.14
N ASP A 55 -14.36 -6.59 -12.10
CA ASP A 55 -13.57 -6.27 -13.30
C ASP A 55 -12.41 -5.27 -13.03
N SER A 56 -12.41 -4.62 -11.87
CA SER A 56 -11.39 -3.64 -11.46
C SER A 56 -11.32 -3.51 -9.94
N THR A 57 -10.33 -2.76 -9.44
CA THR A 57 -10.18 -2.46 -8.00
C THR A 57 -11.13 -1.34 -7.54
N VAL A 58 -11.72 -0.58 -8.46
CA VAL A 58 -12.53 0.61 -8.14
C VAL A 58 -13.74 0.34 -7.24
N PRO A 59 -14.48 -0.78 -7.37
CA PRO A 59 -15.64 -1.07 -6.51
C PRO A 59 -15.29 -1.50 -5.07
N VAL A 60 -14.01 -1.80 -4.78
CA VAL A 60 -13.60 -2.27 -3.45
C VAL A 60 -13.89 -1.21 -2.40
N THR A 61 -14.55 -1.64 -1.32
CA THR A 61 -14.90 -0.79 -0.18
C THR A 61 -13.85 -0.85 0.92
N ILE A 62 -13.89 0.10 1.84
CA ILE A 62 -13.04 0.05 3.04
C ILE A 62 -13.44 -1.14 3.94
N GLU A 63 -14.70 -1.52 3.93
CA GLU A 63 -15.24 -2.68 4.63
C GLU A 63 -14.62 -3.98 4.10
N ASP A 64 -14.45 -4.11 2.80
CA ASP A 64 -13.76 -5.27 2.19
C ASP A 64 -12.30 -5.35 2.66
N ILE A 65 -11.57 -4.23 2.61
CA ILE A 65 -10.19 -4.18 3.10
C ILE A 65 -10.11 -4.55 4.58
N ILE A 66 -10.97 -3.99 5.42
CA ILE A 66 -11.02 -4.32 6.85
C ILE A 66 -11.36 -5.79 7.07
N HIS A 67 -12.33 -6.32 6.32
CA HIS A 67 -12.76 -7.72 6.41
C HIS A 67 -11.59 -8.67 6.11
N HIS A 68 -10.88 -8.44 5.02
CA HIS A 68 -9.75 -9.27 4.59
C HIS A 68 -8.48 -9.05 5.42
N THR A 69 -8.26 -7.86 5.97
CA THR A 69 -7.08 -7.57 6.80
C THR A 69 -7.16 -8.26 8.17
N LYS A 70 -8.34 -8.36 8.78
CA LYS A 70 -8.52 -9.00 10.09
C LYS A 70 -8.00 -10.44 10.15
N PRO A 71 -8.36 -11.37 9.24
CA PRO A 71 -7.84 -12.74 9.27
C PRO A 71 -6.33 -12.81 8.98
N VAL A 72 -5.79 -11.95 8.12
CA VAL A 72 -4.34 -11.85 7.87
C VAL A 72 -3.60 -11.48 9.16
N ILE A 73 -4.07 -10.47 9.87
CA ILE A 73 -3.50 -10.05 11.17
C ILE A 73 -3.64 -11.16 12.22
N ALA A 74 -4.78 -11.81 12.31
CA ALA A 74 -5.04 -12.83 13.31
C ALA A 74 -4.20 -14.11 13.14
N SER A 75 -3.78 -14.41 11.91
CA SER A 75 -3.01 -15.61 11.56
C SER A 75 -1.50 -15.40 11.46
N THR A 76 -1.01 -14.18 11.69
CA THR A 76 0.40 -13.83 11.60
C THR A 76 0.89 -13.10 12.85
N SER A 77 2.20 -13.14 13.12
CA SER A 77 2.79 -12.58 14.34
C SER A 77 4.02 -11.69 14.10
N THR A 78 4.72 -11.90 12.99
CA THR A 78 6.00 -11.23 12.69
C THR A 78 5.96 -10.38 11.44
N ALA A 79 5.22 -10.80 10.40
CA ALA A 79 5.15 -10.06 9.15
C ALA A 79 4.56 -8.65 9.34
N HIS A 80 5.14 -7.67 8.63
CA HIS A 80 4.59 -6.33 8.53
C HIS A 80 3.39 -6.35 7.58
N VAL A 81 2.20 -6.04 8.09
CA VAL A 81 0.97 -6.08 7.29
C VAL A 81 0.61 -4.68 6.80
N VAL A 82 0.58 -4.52 5.49
CA VAL A 82 0.14 -3.30 4.79
C VAL A 82 -1.29 -3.50 4.32
N ALA A 83 -2.18 -2.55 4.58
CA ALA A 83 -3.54 -2.57 4.06
C ALA A 83 -3.75 -1.41 3.06
N ASP A 84 -4.34 -1.69 1.91
CA ASP A 84 -4.66 -0.66 0.93
C ASP A 84 -5.76 0.28 1.44
N MET A 85 -5.63 1.55 1.06
CA MET A 85 -6.74 2.48 1.09
C MET A 85 -7.45 2.43 -0.26
N PRO A 86 -8.69 1.92 -0.35
CA PRO A 86 -9.38 1.75 -1.62
C PRO A 86 -9.76 3.08 -2.25
N PHE A 87 -10.09 3.02 -3.55
CA PHE A 87 -10.54 4.19 -4.30
C PHE A 87 -11.68 4.94 -3.59
N GLY A 88 -11.61 6.26 -3.56
CA GLY A 88 -12.61 7.12 -2.92
C GLY A 88 -12.38 7.38 -1.43
N THR A 89 -11.42 6.71 -0.78
CA THR A 89 -11.21 6.82 0.67
C THR A 89 -10.16 7.88 1.09
N TYR A 90 -9.40 8.43 0.14
CA TYR A 90 -8.33 9.42 0.42
C TYR A 90 -8.21 10.53 -0.64
N GLN A 91 -8.90 10.41 -1.78
CA GLN A 91 -8.78 11.37 -2.89
C GLN A 91 -9.49 12.70 -2.64
N SER A 92 -10.47 12.73 -1.72
CA SER A 92 -11.22 13.96 -1.37
C SER A 92 -10.44 14.90 -0.45
N GLY A 93 -9.33 14.45 0.14
CA GLY A 93 -8.48 15.26 1.00
C GLY A 93 -7.93 14.48 2.18
N TRP A 94 -6.96 15.07 2.87
CA TRP A 94 -6.25 14.41 3.96
C TRP A 94 -7.15 14.09 5.18
N GLN A 95 -8.24 14.86 5.39
CA GLN A 95 -9.17 14.61 6.49
C GLN A 95 -9.92 13.29 6.33
N ASP A 96 -10.41 13.00 5.12
CA ASP A 96 -11.05 11.73 4.80
C ASP A 96 -10.04 10.59 4.84
N ALA A 97 -8.85 10.81 4.30
CA ALA A 97 -7.75 9.86 4.39
C ALA A 97 -7.41 9.51 5.84
N MET A 98 -7.30 10.50 6.72
CA MET A 98 -7.03 10.32 8.15
C MET A 98 -8.10 9.48 8.82
N LYS A 99 -9.36 9.79 8.58
CA LYS A 99 -10.50 9.03 9.12
C LYS A 99 -10.44 7.56 8.70
N ASN A 100 -10.24 7.31 7.41
CA ASN A 100 -10.27 5.97 6.84
C ASN A 100 -9.01 5.15 7.21
N ALA A 101 -7.82 5.76 7.19
CA ALA A 101 -6.59 5.11 7.64
C ALA A 101 -6.66 4.75 9.14
N THR A 102 -7.21 5.66 9.97
CA THR A 102 -7.43 5.39 11.40
C THR A 102 -8.38 4.21 11.60
N ARG A 103 -9.45 4.08 10.81
CA ARG A 103 -10.35 2.92 10.85
C ARG A 103 -9.59 1.63 10.55
N ILE A 104 -8.85 1.59 9.43
CA ILE A 104 -8.06 0.42 9.05
C ILE A 104 -7.12 0.02 10.20
N MET A 105 -6.31 0.95 10.70
CA MET A 105 -5.33 0.67 11.76
C MET A 105 -6.00 0.16 13.05
N LYS A 106 -7.06 0.83 13.51
CA LYS A 106 -7.73 0.49 14.78
C LYS A 106 -8.58 -0.78 14.69
N GLU A 107 -9.27 -0.98 13.58
CA GLU A 107 -10.21 -2.11 13.44
C GLU A 107 -9.50 -3.42 13.09
N THR A 108 -8.29 -3.35 12.51
CA THR A 108 -7.57 -4.54 12.04
C THR A 108 -6.27 -4.80 12.77
N GLY A 109 -5.57 -3.77 13.23
CA GLY A 109 -4.20 -3.88 13.73
C GLY A 109 -3.14 -3.90 12.62
N ALA A 110 -3.46 -3.48 11.39
CA ALA A 110 -2.49 -3.33 10.31
C ALA A 110 -1.29 -2.49 10.74
N SER A 111 -0.12 -2.77 10.19
CA SER A 111 1.13 -2.06 10.53
C SER A 111 1.28 -0.75 9.78
N SER A 112 0.69 -0.64 8.59
CA SER A 112 0.73 0.54 7.72
C SER A 112 -0.40 0.52 6.71
N VAL A 113 -0.58 1.64 6.00
CA VAL A 113 -1.52 1.75 4.87
C VAL A 113 -0.78 2.03 3.56
N LYS A 114 -1.38 1.65 2.41
CA LYS A 114 -0.85 1.98 1.08
C LYS A 114 -1.81 2.93 0.35
N LEU A 115 -1.24 3.94 -0.34
CA LEU A 115 -1.97 4.92 -1.13
C LEU A 115 -1.35 5.04 -2.53
N GLU A 116 -2.20 5.18 -3.55
CA GLU A 116 -1.79 5.37 -4.94
C GLU A 116 -1.73 6.85 -5.32
N GLY A 117 -0.64 7.24 -5.97
CA GLY A 117 -0.38 8.58 -6.48
C GLY A 117 0.97 9.13 -6.04
N GLY A 118 1.39 10.21 -6.66
CA GLY A 118 2.66 10.89 -6.37
C GLY A 118 2.43 12.27 -5.75
N VAL A 119 2.93 13.31 -6.41
CA VAL A 119 2.82 14.72 -5.95
C VAL A 119 1.40 15.08 -5.48
N ARG A 120 0.36 14.57 -6.14
CA ARG A 120 -1.04 14.90 -5.82
C ARG A 120 -1.49 14.47 -4.43
N ILE A 121 -0.87 13.43 -3.87
CA ILE A 121 -1.22 12.88 -2.55
C ILE A 121 -0.13 13.15 -1.51
N ALA A 122 0.94 13.84 -1.85
CA ALA A 122 2.09 14.06 -0.96
C ALA A 122 1.66 14.78 0.34
N GLU A 123 0.75 15.76 0.27
CA GLU A 123 0.20 16.41 1.47
C GLU A 123 -0.57 15.41 2.36
N THR A 124 -1.39 14.57 1.75
CA THR A 124 -2.14 13.52 2.47
C THR A 124 -1.19 12.55 3.16
N VAL A 125 -0.18 12.07 2.44
CA VAL A 125 0.86 11.19 3.00
C VAL A 125 1.56 11.84 4.18
N LYS A 126 1.99 13.11 4.02
CA LYS A 126 2.64 13.87 5.09
C LYS A 126 1.76 13.96 6.34
N LYS A 127 0.47 14.28 6.19
CA LYS A 127 -0.47 14.39 7.32
C LYS A 127 -0.68 13.06 8.05
N LEU A 128 -0.76 11.95 7.32
CA LEU A 128 -0.86 10.62 7.90
C LEU A 128 0.41 10.27 8.69
N VAL A 129 1.59 10.47 8.09
CA VAL A 129 2.88 10.16 8.71
C VAL A 129 3.13 11.03 9.96
N GLU A 130 2.88 12.34 9.90
CA GLU A 130 2.98 13.25 11.04
C GLU A 130 2.06 12.84 12.20
N SER A 131 0.95 12.15 11.90
CA SER A 131 0.02 11.62 12.90
C SER A 131 0.36 10.22 13.41
N GLY A 132 1.50 9.64 12.97
CA GLY A 132 1.97 8.34 13.41
C GLY A 132 1.43 7.16 12.62
N ILE A 133 0.81 7.37 11.46
CA ILE A 133 0.36 6.31 10.56
C ILE A 133 1.43 6.09 9.48
N PRO A 134 2.13 4.93 9.47
CA PRO A 134 3.12 4.65 8.44
C PRO A 134 2.46 4.47 7.07
N VAL A 135 3.04 5.06 6.03
CA VAL A 135 2.49 5.04 4.68
C VAL A 135 3.48 4.42 3.69
N MET A 136 2.99 3.46 2.91
CA MET A 136 3.60 2.98 1.68
C MET A 136 3.00 3.74 0.50
N GLY A 137 3.83 4.36 -0.34
CA GLY A 137 3.39 4.99 -1.58
C GLY A 137 3.25 3.98 -2.72
N HIS A 138 2.53 4.34 -3.78
CA HIS A 138 2.43 3.53 -4.99
C HIS A 138 2.34 4.43 -6.22
N ILE A 139 3.30 4.30 -7.13
CA ILE A 139 3.40 5.05 -8.38
C ILE A 139 3.69 4.12 -9.57
N GLY A 140 3.64 4.68 -10.77
CA GLY A 140 3.69 3.93 -12.02
C GLY A 140 2.28 3.62 -12.50
N LEU A 141 1.98 2.36 -12.76
CA LEU A 141 0.61 1.92 -12.96
C LEU A 141 -0.10 1.93 -11.60
N THR A 142 -1.16 2.71 -11.53
CA THR A 142 -2.02 2.80 -10.35
C THR A 142 -3.41 2.28 -10.73
N PRO A 143 -3.78 1.03 -10.36
CA PRO A 143 -5.03 0.39 -10.78
C PRO A 143 -6.29 1.20 -10.47
N GLN A 144 -6.32 1.92 -9.35
CA GLN A 144 -7.42 2.82 -9.01
C GLN A 144 -7.63 3.95 -10.03
N SER A 145 -6.58 4.29 -10.79
CA SER A 145 -6.62 5.31 -11.84
C SER A 145 -6.74 4.73 -13.25
N VAL A 146 -7.09 3.45 -13.40
CA VAL A 146 -7.13 2.73 -14.69
C VAL A 146 -7.94 3.44 -15.75
N ASN A 147 -9.06 4.06 -15.39
CA ASN A 147 -9.92 4.80 -16.31
C ASN A 147 -9.24 6.04 -16.91
N THR A 148 -8.35 6.70 -16.16
CA THR A 148 -7.59 7.87 -16.64
C THR A 148 -6.29 7.47 -17.34
N LEU A 149 -5.73 6.32 -17.01
CA LEU A 149 -4.50 5.80 -17.62
C LEU A 149 -4.76 5.09 -18.97
N GLY A 150 -6.02 4.83 -19.28
CA GLY A 150 -6.39 4.13 -20.53
C GLY A 150 -6.00 2.65 -20.52
N GLY A 151 -6.13 2.00 -19.38
CA GLY A 151 -5.85 0.57 -19.17
C GLY A 151 -4.48 0.29 -18.56
N HIS A 152 -4.14 -1.00 -18.46
CA HIS A 152 -2.87 -1.49 -17.87
C HIS A 152 -1.70 -1.30 -18.85
N LYS A 153 -1.07 -0.14 -18.82
CA LYS A 153 0.04 0.23 -19.71
C LYS A 153 1.29 0.54 -18.91
N ILE A 154 2.46 0.24 -19.48
CA ILE A 154 3.76 0.63 -18.90
C ILE A 154 3.81 2.15 -18.78
N GLN A 155 4.10 2.65 -17.60
CA GLN A 155 4.25 4.06 -17.27
C GLN A 155 5.74 4.46 -17.39
N GLY A 156 6.03 5.75 -17.64
CA GLY A 156 7.42 6.22 -17.67
C GLY A 156 8.19 5.99 -18.97
N LYS A 157 7.56 5.57 -20.05
CA LYS A 157 8.23 5.27 -21.36
C LYS A 157 8.84 6.49 -22.07
N THR A 158 8.38 7.67 -21.79
CA THR A 158 8.89 8.90 -22.43
C THR A 158 9.72 9.71 -21.43
N PRO A 159 10.70 10.52 -21.88
CA PRO A 159 11.48 11.38 -20.99
C PRO A 159 10.60 12.23 -20.05
N ARG A 160 9.52 12.80 -20.58
CA ARG A 160 8.57 13.59 -19.78
C ARG A 160 7.88 12.77 -18.70
N SER A 161 7.44 11.56 -19.04
CA SER A 161 6.75 10.69 -18.06
C SER A 161 7.72 10.07 -17.05
N ALA A 162 8.97 9.81 -17.44
CA ALA A 162 10.02 9.38 -16.52
C ALA A 162 10.36 10.46 -15.47
N VAL A 163 10.57 11.71 -15.93
CA VAL A 163 10.79 12.85 -15.03
C VAL A 163 9.62 13.02 -14.04
N LYS A 164 8.37 12.82 -14.52
CA LYS A 164 7.20 12.87 -13.65
C LYS A 164 7.25 11.78 -12.57
N LEU A 165 7.57 10.54 -12.92
CA LEU A 165 7.69 9.44 -11.94
C LEU A 165 8.77 9.70 -10.90
N ILE A 166 9.91 10.25 -11.31
CA ILE A 166 10.99 10.65 -10.39
C ILE A 166 10.49 11.74 -9.43
N SER A 167 9.76 12.72 -9.93
CA SER A 167 9.16 13.78 -9.10
C SER A 167 8.13 13.20 -8.13
N ASP A 168 7.28 12.28 -8.60
CA ASP A 168 6.28 11.61 -7.77
C ASP A 168 6.96 10.82 -6.63
N ALA A 169 8.03 10.06 -6.92
CA ALA A 169 8.78 9.30 -5.91
C ALA A 169 9.41 10.22 -4.86
N LYS A 170 10.12 11.27 -5.29
CA LYS A 170 10.75 12.25 -4.39
C LYS A 170 9.73 12.92 -3.48
N SER A 171 8.59 13.32 -4.02
CA SER A 171 7.54 13.96 -3.22
C SER A 171 6.95 13.04 -2.15
N LEU A 172 6.85 11.74 -2.43
CA LEU A 172 6.40 10.75 -1.43
C LEU A 172 7.47 10.51 -0.36
N GLU A 173 8.75 10.44 -0.76
CA GLU A 173 9.88 10.32 0.18
C GLU A 173 9.94 11.54 1.11
N GLU A 174 9.88 12.75 0.56
CA GLU A 174 9.85 14.00 1.33
C GLU A 174 8.62 14.11 2.24
N ALA A 175 7.51 13.50 1.86
CA ALA A 175 6.30 13.41 2.69
C ALA A 175 6.42 12.37 3.82
N GLY A 176 7.49 11.55 3.84
CA GLY A 176 7.78 10.56 4.87
C GLY A 176 7.25 9.16 4.60
N ALA A 177 6.90 8.82 3.35
CA ALA A 177 6.58 7.45 2.99
C ALA A 177 7.79 6.55 3.27
N PHE A 178 7.57 5.43 4.01
CA PHE A 178 8.67 4.53 4.38
C PHE A 178 9.11 3.60 3.22
N SER A 179 8.26 3.43 2.22
CA SER A 179 8.52 2.65 1.02
C SER A 179 7.60 3.07 -0.11
N ILE A 180 7.95 2.69 -1.35
CA ILE A 180 7.18 3.02 -2.55
C ILE A 180 7.13 1.79 -3.46
N VAL A 181 5.92 1.42 -3.89
CA VAL A 181 5.72 0.45 -4.98
C VAL A 181 5.92 1.17 -6.31
N LEU A 182 6.74 0.58 -7.18
CA LEU A 182 7.01 1.03 -8.54
C LEU A 182 6.39 0.02 -9.51
N GLU A 183 5.12 0.21 -9.88
CA GLU A 183 4.40 -0.78 -10.68
C GLU A 183 4.48 -0.47 -12.17
N THR A 184 4.79 -1.51 -12.97
CA THR A 184 4.77 -1.47 -14.45
C THR A 184 5.53 -0.26 -15.01
N ILE A 185 6.75 -0.04 -14.54
CA ILE A 185 7.71 0.94 -15.04
C ILE A 185 8.84 0.23 -15.81
N PRO A 186 9.58 0.93 -16.73
CA PRO A 186 10.72 0.35 -17.46
C PRO A 186 11.84 -0.09 -16.54
#